data_1ef835763d43334494f317363bbb255b
#
_entry.id   1ef835763d43334494f317363bbb255b
#
_cell.length_a   1.000
_cell.length_b   1.000
_cell.length_c   1.000
_cell.angle_alpha   90.00
_cell.angle_beta   90.00
_cell.angle_gamma   90.00
#
_symmetry.space_group_name_H-M   'P 1'
#
loop_
_entity.id
_entity.type
_entity.pdbx_description
1 polymer ?
#
loop_
_entity_poly.entity_id
_entity_poly.type
_entity_poly.pdbx_seq_one_letter_code
_entity_poly.pdbx_strand_id
1 'polypeptide(L)'
;VSVEDEGDGVLAATVQGLDGHSFENTYVTNGGEPVSMALVGRKVLTYAEGLAPADITGKFTFTVTGEDGAPMPERTEVTNAKDGSVDFGMIKFTLDDFNRKWATEHPEDTGLEALADGEAAARSGKPRTVSFTYTITESGEVPGVTNDQNASRTVTFTVTDDGSGALTVTRDPAEGASFT
;
A
#
# COMPACT_ATOMS: atom_id res chain seq x y z
N VAL A 1 -5.88 36.78 26.89
CA VAL A 1 -4.58 36.81 27.60
C VAL A 1 -4.58 38.08 28.42
N SER A 2 -4.43 37.95 29.71
CA SER A 2 -4.13 39.09 30.61
C SER A 2 -2.67 38.97 31.06
N VAL A 3 -2.00 40.10 31.12
CA VAL A 3 -0.63 40.21 31.64
C VAL A 3 -0.66 41.16 32.80
N GLU A 4 -0.19 40.74 33.95
CA GLU A 4 -0.11 41.53 35.15
C GLU A 4 1.35 41.70 35.58
N ASP A 5 1.72 42.90 35.99
CA ASP A 5 3.02 43.21 36.59
C ASP A 5 2.90 43.05 38.11
N GLU A 6 3.61 42.06 38.66
CA GLU A 6 3.60 41.79 40.10
C GLU A 6 4.48 42.73 40.89
N GLY A 7 5.11 43.73 40.25
CA GLY A 7 5.85 44.81 40.91
C GLY A 7 7.27 44.47 41.30
N ASP A 8 7.78 43.31 40.96
CA ASP A 8 9.14 42.81 41.25
C ASP A 8 9.99 42.64 39.97
N GLY A 9 9.48 43.10 38.84
CA GLY A 9 10.08 42.90 37.51
C GLY A 9 9.69 41.61 36.86
N VAL A 10 8.72 40.87 37.42
CA VAL A 10 8.15 39.65 36.83
C VAL A 10 6.78 39.94 36.23
N LEU A 11 6.56 39.54 35.01
CA LEU A 11 5.27 39.61 34.36
C LEU A 11 4.59 38.22 34.41
N ALA A 12 3.41 38.16 35.00
CA ALA A 12 2.56 36.99 34.99
C ALA A 12 1.58 37.06 33.80
N ALA A 13 1.60 36.07 32.91
CA ALA A 13 0.65 35.97 31.81
C ALA A 13 -0.38 34.88 32.09
N THR A 14 -1.65 35.25 32.11
CA THR A 14 -2.76 34.30 32.24
C THR A 14 -3.52 34.20 30.91
N VAL A 15 -3.66 33.00 30.38
CA VAL A 15 -4.48 32.70 29.21
C VAL A 15 -5.78 32.04 29.67
N GLN A 16 -6.92 32.71 29.44
CA GLN A 16 -8.25 32.17 29.74
C GLN A 16 -8.92 31.68 28.48
N GLY A 17 -9.70 30.62 28.60
CA GLY A 17 -10.52 30.10 27.48
C GLY A 17 -9.82 29.07 26.60
N LEU A 18 -8.68 28.51 27.05
CA LEU A 18 -8.05 27.38 26.33
C LEU A 18 -8.56 26.02 26.82
N ASP A 19 -9.29 25.97 27.93
CA ASP A 19 -9.86 24.75 28.46
C ASP A 19 -10.93 24.22 27.47
N GLY A 20 -10.70 23.05 26.94
CA GLY A 20 -11.59 22.41 25.96
C GLY A 20 -11.37 22.80 24.50
N HIS A 21 -10.38 23.60 24.17
CA HIS A 21 -9.96 23.84 22.81
C HIS A 21 -8.84 22.86 22.44
N SER A 22 -9.17 21.91 21.59
CA SER A 22 -8.19 21.08 20.91
C SER A 22 -8.02 21.57 19.47
N PHE A 23 -6.79 21.66 19.02
CA PHE A 23 -6.48 21.88 17.61
C PHE A 23 -6.09 20.52 17.01
N GLU A 24 -6.92 20.01 16.12
CA GLU A 24 -6.60 18.80 15.37
C GLU A 24 -6.04 19.23 14.02
N ASN A 25 -4.79 18.85 13.75
CA ASN A 25 -4.18 19.00 12.45
C ASN A 25 -4.22 17.65 11.77
N THR A 26 -5.04 17.53 10.72
CA THR A 26 -5.09 16.34 9.89
C THR A 26 -4.15 16.54 8.71
N TYR A 27 -3.17 15.64 8.59
CA TYR A 27 -2.35 15.53 7.39
C TYR A 27 -3.08 14.68 6.37
N VAL A 28 -3.37 15.26 5.22
CA VAL A 28 -4.08 14.58 4.13
C VAL A 28 -3.19 14.54 2.92
N THR A 29 -2.90 13.34 2.43
CA THR A 29 -2.17 13.12 1.18
C THR A 29 -3.15 13.05 0.00
N ASN A 30 -2.73 13.48 -1.17
CA ASN A 30 -3.54 13.46 -2.39
C ASN A 30 -4.96 14.04 -2.20
N GLY A 31 -5.12 15.02 -1.33
CA GLY A 31 -6.45 15.55 -1.00
C GLY A 31 -7.36 14.53 -0.29
N GLY A 32 -6.79 13.48 0.32
CA GLY A 32 -7.51 12.34 0.91
C GLY A 32 -7.84 11.24 -0.08
N GLU A 33 -7.55 11.42 -1.34
CA GLU A 33 -7.79 10.40 -2.37
C GLU A 33 -6.74 9.28 -2.29
N PRO A 34 -7.18 8.02 -2.37
CA PRO A 34 -6.26 6.90 -2.38
C PRO A 34 -5.45 6.83 -3.67
N VAL A 35 -4.20 6.40 -3.59
CA VAL A 35 -3.43 5.99 -4.76
C VAL A 35 -3.79 4.55 -5.11
N SER A 36 -3.90 4.24 -6.40
CA SER A 36 -4.36 2.93 -6.85
C SER A 36 -3.48 2.36 -7.94
N MET A 37 -3.32 1.03 -7.93
CA MET A 37 -2.60 0.31 -8.98
C MET A 37 -3.20 -1.09 -9.16
N ALA A 38 -3.25 -1.57 -10.42
CA ALA A 38 -3.80 -2.89 -10.73
C ALA A 38 -2.86 -4.01 -10.25
N LEU A 39 -3.45 -5.06 -9.66
CA LEU A 39 -2.79 -6.33 -9.45
C LEU A 39 -3.10 -7.24 -10.64
N VAL A 40 -2.08 -7.54 -11.41
CA VAL A 40 -2.21 -8.34 -12.63
C VAL A 40 -1.16 -9.46 -12.68
N GLY A 41 -1.45 -10.45 -13.50
CA GLY A 41 -0.54 -11.52 -13.84
C GLY A 41 -0.77 -12.04 -15.25
N ARG A 42 -0.01 -13.06 -15.62
CA ARG A 42 -0.13 -13.71 -16.92
C ARG A 42 0.19 -15.20 -16.81
N LYS A 43 -0.68 -16.04 -17.41
CA LYS A 43 -0.38 -17.44 -17.73
C LYS A 43 0.24 -17.51 -19.12
N VAL A 44 1.39 -18.11 -19.21
CA VAL A 44 2.13 -18.33 -20.46
C VAL A 44 2.20 -19.83 -20.70
N LEU A 45 1.80 -20.30 -21.88
CA LEU A 45 2.03 -21.66 -22.30
C LEU A 45 3.20 -21.73 -23.30
N THR A 46 4.09 -22.66 -23.08
CA THR A 46 5.12 -23.02 -24.04
C THR A 46 4.69 -24.28 -24.76
N TYR A 47 4.91 -24.34 -26.06
CA TYR A 47 4.52 -25.46 -26.93
C TYR A 47 5.75 -26.06 -27.55
N ALA A 48 5.73 -27.41 -27.74
CA ALA A 48 6.69 -28.05 -28.60
C ALA A 48 6.47 -27.65 -30.06
N GLU A 49 7.53 -27.59 -30.84
CA GLU A 49 7.48 -27.24 -32.26
C GLU A 49 6.47 -28.11 -33.02
N GLY A 50 5.60 -27.46 -33.78
CA GLY A 50 4.58 -28.14 -34.58
C GLY A 50 3.26 -28.43 -33.89
N LEU A 51 3.10 -28.10 -32.60
CA LEU A 51 1.83 -28.22 -31.89
C LEU A 51 1.03 -26.89 -31.95
N ALA A 52 -0.28 -27.02 -32.14
CA ALA A 52 -1.18 -25.88 -32.05
C ALA A 52 -1.43 -25.50 -30.61
N PRO A 53 -1.56 -24.21 -30.30
CA PRO A 53 -1.94 -23.73 -28.96
C PRO A 53 -3.25 -24.34 -28.49
N ALA A 54 -3.28 -24.92 -27.29
CA ALA A 54 -4.51 -25.32 -26.64
C ALA A 54 -5.27 -24.08 -26.16
N ASP A 55 -6.59 -24.09 -26.24
CA ASP A 55 -7.42 -23.08 -25.62
C ASP A 55 -7.49 -23.36 -24.10
N ILE A 56 -6.82 -22.53 -23.34
CA ILE A 56 -6.79 -22.62 -21.89
C ILE A 56 -7.70 -21.57 -21.18
N THR A 57 -8.54 -20.87 -21.94
CA THR A 57 -9.41 -19.82 -21.41
C THR A 57 -10.18 -20.32 -20.19
N GLY A 58 -9.99 -19.66 -19.05
CA GLY A 58 -10.66 -19.99 -17.78
C GLY A 58 -10.31 -21.36 -17.18
N LYS A 59 -9.22 -21.98 -17.62
CA LYS A 59 -8.82 -23.32 -17.13
C LYS A 59 -7.93 -23.29 -15.89
N PHE A 60 -7.29 -22.16 -15.64
CA PHE A 60 -6.47 -21.94 -14.46
C PHE A 60 -7.13 -20.91 -13.57
N THR A 61 -7.15 -21.20 -12.27
CA THR A 61 -7.66 -20.29 -11.24
C THR A 61 -6.48 -19.72 -10.47
N PHE A 62 -6.54 -18.43 -10.21
CA PHE A 62 -5.53 -17.68 -9.48
C PHE A 62 -6.17 -17.07 -8.24
N THR A 63 -5.58 -17.34 -7.09
CA THR A 63 -5.99 -16.73 -5.81
C THR A 63 -4.89 -15.81 -5.31
N VAL A 64 -5.28 -14.72 -4.65
CA VAL A 64 -4.32 -13.78 -4.05
C VAL A 64 -4.54 -13.68 -2.55
N THR A 65 -3.43 -13.61 -1.81
CA THR A 65 -3.37 -13.29 -0.38
C THR A 65 -2.43 -12.12 -0.17
N GLY A 66 -2.80 -11.20 0.73
CA GLY A 66 -1.95 -10.09 1.16
C GLY A 66 -1.35 -10.38 2.53
N GLU A 67 -0.12 -9.94 2.77
CA GLU A 67 0.56 -10.05 4.04
C GLU A 67 0.17 -8.89 4.97
N ASP A 68 0.21 -9.13 6.29
CA ASP A 68 0.10 -8.12 7.35
C ASP A 68 -1.09 -7.14 7.21
N GLY A 69 -2.24 -7.65 6.77
CA GLY A 69 -3.43 -6.82 6.60
C GLY A 69 -3.33 -5.83 5.43
N ALA A 70 -2.55 -6.15 4.40
CA ALA A 70 -2.47 -5.37 3.17
C ALA A 70 -3.86 -5.15 2.55
N PRO A 71 -4.14 -3.96 1.98
CA PRO A 71 -5.40 -3.72 1.29
C PRO A 71 -5.56 -4.67 0.10
N MET A 72 -6.74 -5.26 -0.05
CA MET A 72 -6.96 -6.30 -1.06
C MET A 72 -7.49 -5.70 -2.38
N PRO A 73 -7.21 -6.36 -3.52
CA PRO A 73 -7.78 -5.98 -4.80
C PRO A 73 -9.28 -6.23 -4.85
N GLU A 74 -9.93 -5.75 -5.92
CA GLU A 74 -11.38 -5.90 -6.14
C GLU A 74 -11.82 -7.37 -6.16
N ARG A 75 -10.95 -8.25 -6.65
CA ARG A 75 -11.19 -9.70 -6.72
C ARG A 75 -10.02 -10.44 -6.11
N THR A 76 -10.31 -11.41 -5.27
CA THR A 76 -9.29 -12.26 -4.64
C THR A 76 -9.12 -13.61 -5.34
N GLU A 77 -10.03 -13.95 -6.25
CA GLU A 77 -9.98 -15.14 -7.09
C GLU A 77 -10.43 -14.77 -8.50
N VAL A 78 -9.67 -15.19 -9.50
CA VAL A 78 -9.93 -14.94 -10.91
C VAL A 78 -9.43 -16.12 -11.76
N THR A 79 -9.90 -16.21 -12.99
CA THR A 79 -9.37 -17.15 -13.98
C THR A 79 -8.64 -16.40 -15.09
N ASN A 80 -7.74 -17.11 -15.81
CA ASN A 80 -7.06 -16.51 -16.94
C ASN A 80 -8.02 -16.25 -18.12
N ALA A 81 -7.80 -15.15 -18.81
CA ALA A 81 -8.44 -14.84 -20.07
C ALA A 81 -7.80 -15.65 -21.22
N LYS A 82 -8.36 -15.52 -22.43
CA LYS A 82 -7.91 -16.21 -23.62
C LYS A 82 -6.46 -15.91 -24.02
N ASP A 83 -6.03 -14.67 -23.80
CA ASP A 83 -4.66 -14.23 -24.06
C ASP A 83 -3.68 -14.55 -22.92
N GLY A 84 -4.16 -15.27 -21.89
CA GLY A 84 -3.42 -15.61 -20.69
C GLY A 84 -3.42 -14.54 -19.62
N SER A 85 -4.04 -13.37 -19.82
CA SER A 85 -4.08 -12.32 -18.81
C SER A 85 -4.86 -12.76 -17.57
N VAL A 86 -4.40 -12.31 -16.41
CA VAL A 86 -4.97 -12.52 -15.08
C VAL A 86 -5.13 -11.15 -14.45
N ASP A 87 -6.35 -10.75 -14.11
CA ASP A 87 -6.65 -9.40 -13.63
C ASP A 87 -7.50 -9.44 -12.36
N PHE A 88 -6.90 -9.07 -11.24
CA PHE A 88 -7.57 -8.98 -9.94
C PHE A 88 -8.26 -7.62 -9.71
N GLY A 89 -8.08 -6.65 -10.61
CA GLY A 89 -8.57 -5.29 -10.45
C GLY A 89 -7.60 -4.38 -9.69
N MET A 90 -8.11 -3.26 -9.24
CA MET A 90 -7.32 -2.23 -8.57
C MET A 90 -7.16 -2.54 -7.08
N ILE A 91 -5.97 -2.28 -6.56
CA ILE A 91 -5.74 -2.12 -5.12
C ILE A 91 -5.70 -0.62 -4.84
N LYS A 92 -6.41 -0.20 -3.79
CA LYS A 92 -6.43 1.18 -3.30
C LYS A 92 -5.62 1.26 -2.02
N PHE A 93 -4.62 2.12 -2.01
CA PHE A 93 -3.79 2.39 -0.83
C PHE A 93 -4.17 3.76 -0.27
N THR A 94 -4.69 3.77 0.94
CA THR A 94 -5.06 4.99 1.66
C THR A 94 -3.91 5.47 2.53
N LEU A 95 -4.00 6.71 3.00
CA LEU A 95 -3.07 7.22 4.00
C LEU A 95 -3.11 6.40 5.30
N ASP A 96 -4.29 5.90 5.68
CA ASP A 96 -4.44 5.05 6.87
C ASP A 96 -3.72 3.71 6.70
N ASP A 97 -3.79 3.09 5.51
CA ASP A 97 -3.03 1.87 5.21
C ASP A 97 -1.53 2.12 5.29
N PHE A 98 -1.07 3.22 4.71
CA PHE A 98 0.32 3.65 4.77
C PHE A 98 0.79 3.86 6.21
N ASN A 99 0.06 4.64 7.00
CA ASN A 99 0.44 4.97 8.38
C ASN A 99 0.41 3.73 9.29
N ARG A 100 -0.56 2.83 9.10
CA ARG A 100 -0.63 1.56 9.84
C ARG A 100 0.59 0.68 9.53
N LYS A 101 0.94 0.55 8.26
CA LYS A 101 2.11 -0.24 7.84
C LYS A 101 3.40 0.38 8.34
N TRP A 102 3.54 1.71 8.22
CA TRP A 102 4.69 2.46 8.74
C TRP A 102 4.89 2.24 10.23
N ALA A 103 3.82 2.37 11.03
CA ALA A 103 3.89 2.16 12.48
C ALA A 103 4.26 0.73 12.87
N THR A 104 3.90 -0.25 12.04
CA THR A 104 4.28 -1.66 12.25
C THR A 104 5.76 -1.89 11.95
N GLU A 105 6.29 -1.27 10.90
CA GLU A 105 7.69 -1.40 10.48
C GLU A 105 8.65 -0.54 11.32
N HIS A 106 8.13 0.56 11.93
CA HIS A 106 8.90 1.54 12.70
C HIS A 106 8.24 1.79 14.06
N PRO A 107 8.21 0.80 14.97
CA PRO A 107 7.54 0.92 16.26
C PRO A 107 8.20 1.98 17.18
N GLU A 108 9.46 2.35 16.91
CA GLU A 108 10.17 3.43 17.59
C GLU A 108 9.72 4.83 17.13
N ASP A 109 9.16 4.94 15.93
CA ASP A 109 8.64 6.21 15.40
C ASP A 109 7.20 6.45 15.90
N THR A 110 7.08 6.72 17.20
CA THR A 110 5.77 6.90 17.84
C THR A 110 5.08 8.22 17.45
N GLY A 111 5.73 9.03 16.64
CA GLY A 111 5.24 10.37 16.30
C GLY A 111 5.22 11.35 17.51
N LEU A 112 5.66 10.89 18.68
CA LEU A 112 5.70 11.67 19.94
C LEU A 112 7.00 12.48 20.09
N GLU A 113 8.08 12.09 19.42
CA GLU A 113 9.34 12.86 19.46
C GLU A 113 9.20 14.24 18.81
N ALA A 114 8.22 14.42 17.92
CA ALA A 114 7.91 15.72 17.34
C ALA A 114 7.23 16.71 18.30
N LEU A 115 6.81 16.26 19.50
CA LEU A 115 6.17 17.10 20.48
C LEU A 115 7.13 17.58 21.58
N ALA A 116 8.35 17.02 21.66
CA ALA A 116 9.29 17.33 22.74
C ALA A 116 9.99 18.70 22.58
N ASP A 117 10.05 19.25 21.37
CA ASP A 117 10.80 20.48 21.07
C ASP A 117 9.94 21.69 20.68
N GLY A 118 8.61 21.66 20.94
CA GLY A 118 7.74 22.82 20.68
C GLY A 118 7.61 23.22 19.21
N GLU A 119 8.32 22.57 18.33
CA GLU A 119 8.05 22.61 16.91
C GLU A 119 7.03 21.51 16.62
N ALA A 120 5.87 21.90 16.14
CA ALA A 120 5.10 21.03 15.27
C ALA A 120 6.01 20.77 14.06
N ALA A 121 7.09 20.05 14.32
CA ALA A 121 8.05 19.68 13.34
C ALA A 121 7.25 18.91 12.34
N ALA A 122 6.93 19.65 11.34
CA ALA A 122 6.56 19.14 10.09
C ALA A 122 7.18 17.75 9.96
N ARG A 123 6.35 16.70 9.96
CA ARG A 123 6.68 15.46 9.26
C ARG A 123 6.92 15.79 7.78
N SER A 124 7.05 17.09 7.52
CA SER A 124 7.28 17.71 6.24
C SER A 124 8.75 17.59 5.90
N GLY A 125 9.02 16.82 4.88
CA GLY A 125 10.25 16.93 4.12
C GLY A 125 11.07 15.67 3.94
N LYS A 126 10.83 14.56 4.67
CA LYS A 126 11.52 13.31 4.39
C LYS A 126 10.54 12.31 3.75
N PRO A 127 10.83 11.82 2.55
CA PRO A 127 10.05 10.75 1.96
C PRO A 127 10.04 9.52 2.88
N ARG A 128 8.86 8.91 3.01
CA ARG A 128 8.65 7.65 3.74
C ARG A 128 8.13 6.62 2.76
N THR A 129 8.54 5.37 2.92
CA THR A 129 8.19 4.30 1.99
C THR A 129 7.81 3.06 2.77
N VAL A 130 6.71 2.42 2.39
CA VAL A 130 6.27 1.11 2.91
C VAL A 130 6.03 0.14 1.77
N SER A 131 6.13 -1.17 2.06
CA SER A 131 5.91 -2.22 1.07
C SER A 131 4.76 -3.13 1.46
N PHE A 132 3.87 -3.41 0.51
CA PHE A 132 2.79 -4.37 0.64
C PHE A 132 3.05 -5.56 -0.27
N THR A 133 3.11 -6.74 0.31
CA THR A 133 3.43 -7.99 -0.39
C THR A 133 2.19 -8.83 -0.61
N TYR A 134 2.05 -9.35 -1.81
CA TYR A 134 0.95 -10.24 -2.22
C TYR A 134 1.50 -11.51 -2.82
N THR A 135 0.93 -12.64 -2.42
CA THR A 135 1.21 -13.95 -3.01
C THR A 135 0.05 -14.35 -3.89
N ILE A 136 0.33 -14.59 -5.17
CA ILE A 136 -0.62 -15.13 -6.13
C ILE A 136 -0.32 -16.60 -6.31
N THR A 137 -1.33 -17.46 -6.16
CA THR A 137 -1.21 -18.92 -6.31
C THR A 137 -2.07 -19.38 -7.46
N GLU A 138 -1.46 -20.12 -8.38
CA GLU A 138 -2.13 -20.78 -9.49
C GLU A 138 -2.64 -22.16 -9.09
N SER A 139 -3.82 -22.53 -9.58
CA SER A 139 -4.37 -23.88 -9.53
C SER A 139 -5.09 -24.22 -10.84
N GLY A 140 -5.31 -25.50 -11.08
CA GLY A 140 -5.98 -26.01 -12.28
C GLY A 140 -5.12 -27.03 -13.01
N GLU A 141 -5.77 -27.87 -13.80
CA GLU A 141 -5.12 -28.89 -14.63
C GLU A 141 -5.76 -28.94 -16.00
N VAL A 142 -4.93 -29.08 -17.02
CA VAL A 142 -5.38 -29.27 -18.41
C VAL A 142 -4.69 -30.49 -18.98
N PRO A 143 -5.42 -31.46 -19.55
CA PRO A 143 -4.81 -32.64 -20.15
C PRO A 143 -3.74 -32.28 -21.21
N GLY A 144 -2.55 -32.84 -21.04
CA GLY A 144 -1.42 -32.58 -21.94
C GLY A 144 -0.63 -31.30 -21.64
N VAL A 145 -0.99 -30.58 -20.56
CA VAL A 145 -0.22 -29.43 -20.05
C VAL A 145 0.52 -29.86 -18.79
N THR A 146 1.80 -29.56 -18.73
CA THR A 146 2.60 -29.69 -17.50
C THR A 146 2.57 -28.35 -16.78
N ASN A 147 2.05 -28.32 -15.56
CA ASN A 147 1.99 -27.11 -14.76
C ASN A 147 3.37 -26.70 -14.27
N ASP A 148 3.53 -25.39 -14.03
CA ASP A 148 4.70 -24.84 -13.34
C ASP A 148 4.86 -25.51 -11.97
N GLN A 149 6.08 -25.95 -11.65
CA GLN A 149 6.38 -26.57 -10.36
C GLN A 149 6.29 -25.53 -9.22
N ASN A 150 6.46 -24.26 -9.54
CA ASN A 150 6.25 -23.17 -8.59
C ASN A 150 4.92 -22.48 -8.90
N ALA A 151 3.86 -22.98 -8.26
CA ALA A 151 2.51 -22.45 -8.44
C ALA A 151 2.27 -21.07 -7.81
N SER A 152 3.24 -20.52 -7.08
CA SER A 152 3.07 -19.24 -6.37
C SER A 152 4.07 -18.20 -6.86
N ARG A 153 3.62 -16.95 -6.93
CA ARG A 153 4.42 -15.78 -7.29
C ARG A 153 4.12 -14.64 -6.33
N THR A 154 5.14 -13.88 -6.03
CA THR A 154 5.04 -12.69 -5.17
C THR A 154 5.03 -11.42 -6.01
N VAL A 155 4.18 -10.48 -5.64
CA VAL A 155 4.12 -9.13 -6.19
C VAL A 155 4.18 -8.15 -5.03
N THR A 156 5.09 -7.18 -5.11
CA THR A 156 5.25 -6.16 -4.09
C THR A 156 4.83 -4.80 -4.62
N PHE A 157 4.02 -4.09 -3.86
CA PHE A 157 3.69 -2.70 -4.11
C PHE A 157 4.43 -1.83 -3.10
N THR A 158 5.19 -0.88 -3.62
CA THR A 158 5.90 0.10 -2.82
C THR A 158 5.13 1.42 -2.88
N VAL A 159 4.65 1.87 -1.73
CA VAL A 159 3.93 3.14 -1.57
C VAL A 159 4.87 4.14 -0.91
N THR A 160 5.01 5.30 -1.52
CA THR A 160 5.87 6.38 -1.04
C THR A 160 5.03 7.61 -0.76
N ASP A 161 5.18 8.15 0.45
CA ASP A 161 4.77 9.49 0.84
C ASP A 161 5.98 10.41 0.67
N ASP A 162 5.90 11.37 -0.23
CA ASP A 162 7.02 12.27 -0.57
C ASP A 162 7.26 13.38 0.46
N GLY A 163 6.45 13.41 1.52
CA GLY A 163 6.49 14.45 2.55
C GLY A 163 5.82 15.77 2.14
N SER A 164 5.31 15.88 0.90
CA SER A 164 4.55 17.05 0.43
C SER A 164 3.04 16.86 0.52
N GLY A 165 2.58 15.68 0.92
CA GLY A 165 1.17 15.32 0.96
C GLY A 165 0.72 14.48 -0.23
N ALA A 166 1.66 13.97 -1.03
CA ALA A 166 1.36 13.11 -2.16
C ALA A 166 1.82 11.67 -1.92
N LEU A 167 0.92 10.71 -2.17
CA LEU A 167 1.27 9.29 -2.25
C LEU A 167 1.55 8.90 -3.70
N THR A 168 2.54 8.05 -3.89
CA THR A 168 2.81 7.37 -5.15
C THR A 168 2.92 5.87 -4.92
N VAL A 169 2.69 5.06 -5.95
CA VAL A 169 2.79 3.60 -5.87
C VAL A 169 3.54 3.05 -7.08
N THR A 170 4.40 2.07 -6.82
CA THR A 170 5.07 1.27 -7.86
C THR A 170 4.85 -0.21 -7.59
N ARG A 171 5.05 -1.05 -8.60
CA ARG A 171 4.88 -2.51 -8.50
C ARG A 171 6.14 -3.22 -8.97
N ASP A 172 6.51 -4.29 -8.25
CA ASP A 172 7.58 -5.20 -8.63
C ASP A 172 7.07 -6.67 -8.56
N PRO A 173 7.20 -7.46 -9.63
CA PRO A 173 7.67 -7.08 -10.96
C PRO A 173 6.69 -6.11 -11.67
N ALA A 174 7.24 -5.16 -12.45
CA ALA A 174 6.45 -4.12 -13.12
C ALA A 174 5.36 -4.68 -14.04
N GLU A 175 5.62 -5.83 -14.68
CA GLU A 175 4.69 -6.53 -15.55
C GLU A 175 3.64 -7.36 -14.78
N GLY A 176 3.79 -7.52 -13.48
CA GLY A 176 2.99 -8.41 -12.65
C GLY A 176 3.54 -9.84 -12.60
N ALA A 177 2.75 -10.75 -12.01
CA ALA A 177 3.13 -12.15 -11.84
C ALA A 177 3.10 -12.92 -13.18
N SER A 178 4.11 -13.77 -13.43
CA SER A 178 4.14 -14.64 -14.62
C SER A 178 4.19 -16.12 -14.23
N PHE A 179 3.30 -16.92 -14.79
CA PHE A 179 3.14 -18.36 -14.60
C PHE A 179 3.34 -19.07 -15.93
N THR A 180 4.17 -20.11 -15.93
CA THR A 180 4.50 -20.87 -17.16
C THR A 180 3.93 -22.28 -17.12
#